data_0b488bcef75711a9dccd4fd9194e1243
#
_entry.id   0b488bcef75711a9dccd4fd9194e1243
#
_cell.length_a   1.000
_cell.length_b   1.000
_cell.length_c   1.000
_cell.angle_alpha   90.00
_cell.angle_beta   90.00
_cell.angle_gamma   90.00
#
_symmetry.space_group_name_H-M   'P 1'
#
loop_
_entity.id
_entity.type
_entity.pdbx_description
1 polymer ?
#
loop_
_entity_poly.entity_id
_entity_poly.type
_entity_poly.pdbx_seq_one_letter_code
_entity_poly.pdbx_strand_id
1 'polypeptide(L)'
;MGMLLVGVERDDEVITQALTFIATCNAISYIGAHPVFLDVDRDTLGLSPLAVKRWLSGHAEVRNGQCYNKKTGRRIKACVPMHTFGHPMKIDELSAVCNEYHIELVEDAAESIGSFYKGRHTGTFGRVGAISFNGNKTITTGGGGMLLFQDEELGKFAKHLTTQAKVPHRWAFVHDHIGYNYRMPNINAALGCAQMENLDRYVSNKRETAERYREFFSHIPDVEFVVEPANSRSNYWLNAVLLKDRRAQQSFLEYTNDHGVMTRPVWELMNRLEMFRGCETDGLENTVWLEERIVNIPSSVRL
;
A
#
# COMPACT_ATOMS: atom_id res chain seq x y z
N MET A 1 2.97 10.51 7.83
CA MET A 1 2.99 11.90 7.30
C MET A 1 1.82 12.14 6.34
N GLY A 2 1.60 11.33 5.29
CA GLY A 2 0.50 11.54 4.34
C GLY A 2 -0.87 11.69 5.00
N MET A 3 -1.20 10.84 5.96
CA MET A 3 -2.46 10.91 6.71
C MET A 3 -2.60 12.19 7.56
N LEU A 4 -1.51 12.65 8.21
CA LEU A 4 -1.51 13.93 8.92
C LEU A 4 -1.83 15.11 7.98
N LEU A 5 -1.26 15.08 6.78
CA LEU A 5 -1.46 16.14 5.77
C LEU A 5 -2.89 16.22 5.25
N VAL A 6 -3.62 15.12 5.23
CA VAL A 6 -5.04 15.11 4.87
C VAL A 6 -5.97 15.30 6.09
N GLY A 7 -5.41 15.59 7.25
CA GLY A 7 -6.15 15.95 8.45
C GLY A 7 -6.73 14.76 9.23
N VAL A 8 -6.06 13.60 9.20
CA VAL A 8 -6.36 12.50 10.13
C VAL A 8 -5.86 12.88 11.52
N GLU A 9 -6.72 12.73 12.49
CA GLU A 9 -6.48 13.08 13.89
C GLU A 9 -6.63 11.85 14.80
N ARG A 10 -6.31 12.04 16.10
CA ARG A 10 -6.57 11.02 17.12
C ARG A 10 -8.04 10.65 17.15
N ASP A 11 -8.32 9.37 17.34
CA ASP A 11 -9.65 8.76 17.39
C ASP A 11 -10.44 8.76 16.08
N ASP A 12 -9.89 9.28 14.97
CA ASP A 12 -10.47 9.04 13.66
C ASP A 12 -10.39 7.56 13.27
N GLU A 13 -11.24 7.14 12.36
CA GLU A 13 -11.14 5.87 11.68
C GLU A 13 -10.51 6.04 10.29
N VAL A 14 -9.69 5.07 9.90
CA VAL A 14 -9.04 5.00 8.60
C VAL A 14 -9.33 3.65 7.98
N ILE A 15 -10.01 3.65 6.83
CA ILE A 15 -10.28 2.44 6.06
C ILE A 15 -8.98 1.95 5.40
N THR A 16 -8.69 0.66 5.53
CA THR A 16 -7.58 -0.01 4.84
C THR A 16 -7.89 -1.49 4.64
N GLN A 17 -7.00 -2.24 3.98
CA GLN A 17 -7.12 -3.69 3.82
C GLN A 17 -6.37 -4.45 4.92
N ALA A 18 -6.87 -5.63 5.30
CA ALA A 18 -6.15 -6.50 6.25
C ALA A 18 -4.98 -7.24 5.59
N LEU A 19 -5.02 -7.44 4.27
CA LEU A 19 -3.95 -8.01 3.45
C LEU A 19 -2.95 -6.89 3.07
N THR A 20 -2.16 -6.44 4.03
CA THR A 20 -1.17 -5.37 3.83
C THR A 20 0.07 -5.62 4.69
N PHE A 21 1.16 -4.93 4.35
CA PHE A 21 2.32 -4.89 5.24
C PHE A 21 2.00 -4.02 6.46
N ILE A 22 2.49 -4.44 7.62
CA ILE A 22 2.16 -3.83 8.92
C ILE A 22 2.44 -2.32 8.99
N ALA A 23 3.34 -1.79 8.16
CA ALA A 23 3.71 -0.37 8.20
C ALA A 23 2.52 0.57 7.95
N THR A 24 1.57 0.19 7.10
CA THR A 24 0.35 0.96 6.84
C THR A 24 -0.48 1.12 8.11
N CYS A 25 -0.73 0.00 8.81
CA CYS A 25 -1.52 0.00 10.04
C CYS A 25 -0.80 0.69 11.20
N ASN A 26 0.52 0.49 11.32
CA ASN A 26 1.34 1.19 12.30
C ASN A 26 1.29 2.71 12.09
N ALA A 27 1.35 3.16 10.84
CA ALA A 27 1.27 4.58 10.51
C ALA A 27 -0.09 5.21 10.90
N ILE A 28 -1.19 4.45 10.82
CA ILE A 28 -2.50 4.84 11.35
C ILE A 28 -2.42 4.97 12.88
N SER A 29 -1.87 3.95 13.55
CA SER A 29 -1.76 3.90 15.01
C SER A 29 -0.84 4.98 15.58
N TYR A 30 0.21 5.40 14.87
CA TYR A 30 1.12 6.48 15.34
C TYR A 30 0.40 7.82 15.50
N ILE A 31 -0.69 8.05 14.77
CA ILE A 31 -1.54 9.24 14.90
C ILE A 31 -2.56 9.07 16.04
N GLY A 32 -2.76 7.84 16.53
CA GLY A 32 -3.82 7.48 17.47
C GLY A 32 -5.17 7.27 16.79
N ALA A 33 -5.18 7.08 15.48
CA ALA A 33 -6.35 6.71 14.70
C ALA A 33 -6.55 5.18 14.71
N HIS A 34 -7.74 4.73 14.29
CA HIS A 34 -8.16 3.33 14.34
C HIS A 34 -8.33 2.77 12.91
N PRO A 35 -7.65 1.67 12.54
CA PRO A 35 -7.89 1.04 11.26
C PRO A 35 -9.28 0.35 11.23
N VAL A 36 -9.94 0.45 10.07
CA VAL A 36 -11.12 -0.35 9.70
C VAL A 36 -10.71 -1.22 8.53
N PHE A 37 -10.74 -2.54 8.70
CA PHE A 37 -10.27 -3.49 7.71
C PHE A 37 -11.40 -3.98 6.82
N LEU A 38 -11.32 -3.67 5.53
CA LEU A 38 -12.28 -4.12 4.54
C LEU A 38 -11.62 -5.05 3.51
N ASP A 39 -12.46 -5.83 2.85
CA ASP A 39 -12.03 -6.92 1.98
C ASP A 39 -11.34 -6.43 0.70
N VAL A 40 -10.59 -7.32 0.08
CA VAL A 40 -9.86 -7.06 -1.16
C VAL A 40 -10.55 -7.71 -2.36
N ASP A 41 -10.21 -7.27 -3.57
CA ASP A 41 -10.54 -7.98 -4.80
C ASP A 41 -9.49 -9.06 -5.08
N ARG A 42 -9.93 -10.24 -5.54
CA ARG A 42 -9.03 -11.37 -5.84
C ARG A 42 -8.13 -11.12 -7.03
N ASP A 43 -8.60 -10.35 -7.99
CA ASP A 43 -7.88 -10.03 -9.23
C ASP A 43 -6.79 -8.98 -9.05
N THR A 44 -6.92 -8.09 -8.05
CA THR A 44 -5.97 -7.01 -7.80
C THR A 44 -5.17 -7.18 -6.52
N LEU A 45 -5.60 -8.03 -5.60
CA LEU A 45 -5.09 -8.18 -4.22
C LEU A 45 -5.18 -6.88 -3.40
N GLY A 46 -5.77 -5.83 -3.95
CA GLY A 46 -5.94 -4.53 -3.34
C GLY A 46 -7.34 -4.33 -2.78
N LEU A 47 -7.53 -3.29 -1.98
CA LEU A 47 -8.79 -2.95 -1.33
C LEU A 47 -9.94 -2.88 -2.34
N SER A 48 -11.02 -3.62 -2.10
CA SER A 48 -12.16 -3.71 -3.01
C SER A 48 -13.03 -2.45 -2.95
N PRO A 49 -13.19 -1.68 -4.05
CA PRO A 49 -14.12 -0.54 -4.09
C PRO A 49 -15.55 -0.95 -3.75
N LEU A 50 -15.96 -2.13 -4.18
CA LEU A 50 -17.30 -2.66 -3.91
C LEU A 50 -17.49 -3.01 -2.43
N ALA A 51 -16.49 -3.61 -1.78
CA ALA A 51 -16.54 -3.89 -0.34
C ALA A 51 -16.62 -2.60 0.47
N VAL A 52 -15.78 -1.60 0.12
CA VAL A 52 -15.81 -0.28 0.76
C VAL A 52 -17.17 0.39 0.59
N LYS A 53 -17.72 0.42 -0.63
CA LYS A 53 -19.04 1.01 -0.88
C LYS A 53 -20.15 0.31 -0.10
N ARG A 54 -20.15 -1.03 -0.10
CA ARG A 54 -21.13 -1.84 0.65
C ARG A 54 -21.06 -1.56 2.15
N TRP A 55 -19.85 -1.55 2.71
CA TRP A 55 -19.68 -1.30 4.14
C TRP A 55 -20.11 0.11 4.51
N LEU A 56 -19.67 1.13 3.78
CA LEU A 56 -20.05 2.53 4.02
C LEU A 56 -21.58 2.74 3.96
N SER A 57 -22.26 2.14 2.98
CA SER A 57 -23.72 2.28 2.83
C SER A 57 -24.48 1.77 4.04
N GLY A 58 -24.00 0.71 4.70
CA GLY A 58 -24.62 0.13 5.90
C GLY A 58 -24.17 0.78 7.21
N HIS A 59 -22.89 1.15 7.30
CA HIS A 59 -22.24 1.50 8.57
C HIS A 59 -21.89 2.98 8.72
N ALA A 60 -21.92 3.77 7.65
CA ALA A 60 -21.54 5.17 7.69
C ALA A 60 -22.71 6.11 7.43
N GLU A 61 -22.56 7.34 7.90
CA GLU A 61 -23.44 8.47 7.58
C GLU A 61 -22.61 9.73 7.30
N VAL A 62 -23.08 10.55 6.38
CA VAL A 62 -22.46 11.85 6.09
C VAL A 62 -23.22 12.94 6.82
N ARG A 63 -22.50 13.70 7.67
CA ARG A 63 -23.03 14.86 8.41
C ARG A 63 -22.11 16.06 8.18
N ASN A 64 -22.66 17.18 7.73
CA ASN A 64 -21.90 18.42 7.49
C ASN A 64 -20.66 18.23 6.61
N GLY A 65 -20.74 17.39 5.55
CA GLY A 65 -19.64 17.11 4.64
C GLY A 65 -18.52 16.24 5.24
N GLN A 66 -18.79 15.52 6.31
CA GLN A 66 -17.86 14.55 6.95
C GLN A 66 -18.52 13.19 7.12
N CYS A 67 -17.76 12.13 6.96
CA CYS A 67 -18.21 10.76 7.12
C CYS A 67 -18.01 10.28 8.57
N TYR A 68 -19.02 9.62 9.13
CA TYR A 68 -18.97 9.07 10.48
C TYR A 68 -19.45 7.63 10.51
N ASN A 69 -18.77 6.80 11.28
CA ASN A 69 -19.21 5.44 11.58
C ASN A 69 -20.38 5.49 12.58
N LYS A 70 -21.53 4.92 12.17
CA LYS A 70 -22.76 4.90 13.00
C LYS A 70 -22.61 4.15 14.32
N LYS A 71 -21.73 3.12 14.35
CA LYS A 71 -21.52 2.28 15.52
C LYS A 71 -20.59 2.91 16.55
N THR A 72 -19.48 3.50 16.10
CA THR A 72 -18.46 4.07 16.98
C THR A 72 -18.66 5.56 17.23
N GLY A 73 -19.39 6.25 16.35
CA GLY A 73 -19.52 7.71 16.32
C GLY A 73 -18.25 8.43 15.83
N ARG A 74 -17.18 7.70 15.49
CA ARG A 74 -15.91 8.29 15.04
C ARG A 74 -16.00 8.77 13.60
N ARG A 75 -15.20 9.78 13.28
CA ARG A 75 -15.05 10.28 11.92
C ARG A 75 -14.21 9.28 11.11
N ILE A 76 -14.71 8.89 9.94
CA ILE A 76 -13.97 8.13 8.94
C ILE A 76 -13.27 9.15 8.04
N LYS A 77 -12.00 9.48 8.35
CA LYS A 77 -11.34 10.61 7.71
C LYS A 77 -10.61 10.23 6.44
N ALA A 78 -10.01 9.05 6.38
CA ALA A 78 -9.20 8.64 5.24
C ALA A 78 -9.42 7.17 4.86
N CYS A 79 -9.08 6.85 3.61
CA CYS A 79 -8.94 5.51 3.07
C CYS A 79 -7.50 5.35 2.58
N VAL A 80 -6.82 4.29 3.04
CA VAL A 80 -5.42 4.01 2.71
C VAL A 80 -5.31 2.63 2.06
N PRO A 81 -5.61 2.51 0.77
CA PRO A 81 -5.42 1.26 0.02
C PRO A 81 -3.94 1.04 -0.29
N MET A 82 -3.53 -0.23 -0.43
CA MET A 82 -2.20 -0.63 -0.88
C MET A 82 -2.24 -1.24 -2.28
N HIS A 83 -1.26 -0.93 -3.11
CA HIS A 83 -1.00 -1.62 -4.38
C HIS A 83 -0.13 -2.86 -4.12
N THR A 84 -0.78 -3.96 -3.74
CA THR A 84 -0.14 -5.19 -3.24
C THR A 84 0.79 -5.81 -4.27
N PHE A 85 2.03 -6.10 -3.87
CA PHE A 85 3.11 -6.67 -4.71
C PHE A 85 3.49 -5.84 -5.94
N GLY A 86 3.03 -4.59 -6.02
CA GLY A 86 3.21 -3.72 -7.16
C GLY A 86 2.08 -3.81 -8.18
N HIS A 87 1.05 -4.61 -7.93
CA HIS A 87 -0.14 -4.70 -8.78
C HIS A 87 -1.09 -3.53 -8.49
N PRO A 88 -1.41 -2.69 -9.49
CA PRO A 88 -2.37 -1.62 -9.30
C PRO A 88 -3.76 -2.15 -8.98
N MET A 89 -4.40 -1.57 -7.98
CA MET A 89 -5.81 -1.82 -7.69
C MET A 89 -6.75 -0.94 -8.55
N LYS A 90 -8.07 -1.15 -8.46
CA LYS A 90 -9.10 -0.32 -9.13
C LYS A 90 -9.25 1.03 -8.43
N ILE A 91 -8.20 1.85 -8.49
CA ILE A 91 -8.04 3.05 -7.66
C ILE A 91 -9.00 4.18 -8.06
N ASP A 92 -9.39 4.28 -9.33
CA ASP A 92 -10.36 5.26 -9.80
C ASP A 92 -11.78 4.97 -9.27
N GLU A 93 -12.18 3.70 -9.24
CA GLU A 93 -13.45 3.28 -8.65
C GLU A 93 -13.47 3.57 -7.13
N LEU A 94 -12.36 3.25 -6.43
CA LEU A 94 -12.23 3.57 -5.00
C LEU A 94 -12.24 5.08 -4.75
N SER A 95 -11.56 5.86 -5.60
CA SER A 95 -11.56 7.33 -5.52
C SER A 95 -12.98 7.90 -5.65
N ALA A 96 -13.80 7.34 -6.56
CA ALA A 96 -15.20 7.74 -6.68
C ALA A 96 -16.00 7.46 -5.41
N VAL A 97 -15.82 6.30 -4.79
CA VAL A 97 -16.47 5.95 -3.50
C VAL A 97 -16.00 6.90 -2.40
N CYS A 98 -14.69 7.15 -2.28
CA CYS A 98 -14.15 8.07 -1.28
C CYS A 98 -14.73 9.49 -1.43
N ASN A 99 -14.85 9.99 -2.66
CA ASN A 99 -15.43 11.30 -2.94
C ASN A 99 -16.93 11.36 -2.57
N GLU A 100 -17.71 10.31 -2.85
CA GLU A 100 -19.13 10.19 -2.50
C GLU A 100 -19.34 10.35 -0.97
N TYR A 101 -18.39 9.83 -0.18
CA TYR A 101 -18.48 9.85 1.29
C TYR A 101 -17.59 10.92 1.96
N HIS A 102 -16.97 11.82 1.21
CA HIS A 102 -16.05 12.85 1.73
C HIS A 102 -14.86 12.30 2.53
N ILE A 103 -14.33 11.16 2.10
CA ILE A 103 -13.17 10.48 2.70
C ILE A 103 -11.93 10.81 1.87
N GLU A 104 -10.83 11.19 2.52
CA GLU A 104 -9.57 11.47 1.86
C GLU A 104 -8.88 10.17 1.40
N LEU A 105 -8.41 10.15 0.15
CA LEU A 105 -7.69 9.01 -0.40
C LEU A 105 -6.18 9.22 -0.29
N VAL A 106 -5.49 8.32 0.42
CA VAL A 106 -4.03 8.30 0.58
C VAL A 106 -3.51 6.95 0.06
N GLU A 107 -2.80 6.95 -1.06
CA GLU A 107 -2.31 5.70 -1.66
C GLU A 107 -1.06 5.18 -0.95
N ASP A 108 -1.09 3.94 -0.49
CA ASP A 108 0.11 3.20 -0.17
C ASP A 108 0.67 2.59 -1.46
N ALA A 109 1.58 3.32 -2.09
CA ALA A 109 2.29 2.94 -3.30
C ALA A 109 3.73 2.47 -3.00
N ALA A 110 3.98 2.03 -1.75
CA ALA A 110 5.30 1.61 -1.27
C ALA A 110 5.91 0.45 -2.08
N GLU A 111 5.10 -0.29 -2.82
CA GLU A 111 5.51 -1.46 -3.61
C GLU A 111 5.39 -1.23 -5.12
N SER A 112 4.83 -0.09 -5.55
CA SER A 112 4.36 0.08 -6.93
C SER A 112 5.04 1.18 -7.73
N ILE A 113 6.26 1.62 -7.34
CA ILE A 113 7.03 2.54 -8.17
C ILE A 113 7.28 1.93 -9.57
N GLY A 114 6.94 2.67 -10.63
CA GLY A 114 6.99 2.19 -12.01
C GLY A 114 5.79 1.33 -12.42
N SER A 115 4.74 1.24 -11.59
CA SER A 115 3.45 0.65 -11.94
C SER A 115 2.46 1.70 -12.38
N PHE A 116 1.60 1.32 -13.34
CA PHE A 116 0.61 2.23 -13.94
C PHE A 116 -0.76 1.56 -13.99
N TYR A 117 -1.80 2.34 -13.74
CA TYR A 117 -3.19 1.98 -13.93
C TYR A 117 -3.84 2.93 -14.92
N LYS A 118 -4.44 2.41 -16.00
CA LYS A 118 -5.02 3.21 -17.08
C LYS A 118 -4.06 4.30 -17.60
N GLY A 119 -2.76 3.97 -17.70
CA GLY A 119 -1.71 4.87 -18.19
C GLY A 119 -1.19 5.91 -17.19
N ARG A 120 -1.71 5.94 -15.95
CA ARG A 120 -1.29 6.85 -14.89
C ARG A 120 -0.55 6.11 -13.79
N HIS A 121 0.55 6.69 -13.29
CA HIS A 121 1.37 6.07 -12.26
C HIS A 121 0.60 5.93 -10.93
N THR A 122 0.70 4.78 -10.27
CA THR A 122 0.18 4.56 -8.91
C THR A 122 0.80 5.53 -7.90
N GLY A 123 0.05 5.92 -6.88
CA GLY A 123 0.49 6.96 -5.93
C GLY A 123 0.16 8.39 -6.40
N THR A 124 -0.50 8.54 -7.58
CA THR A 124 -0.86 9.88 -8.08
C THR A 124 -2.38 10.10 -8.19
N PHE A 125 -3.21 9.12 -7.83
CA PHE A 125 -4.68 9.21 -7.90
C PHE A 125 -5.29 9.85 -6.66
N GLY A 126 -4.74 9.55 -5.48
CA GLY A 126 -5.20 10.11 -4.22
C GLY A 126 -4.73 11.53 -3.97
N ARG A 127 -5.16 12.10 -2.85
CA ARG A 127 -4.69 13.39 -2.35
C ARG A 127 -3.19 13.37 -2.06
N VAL A 128 -2.69 12.22 -1.57
CA VAL A 128 -1.28 11.94 -1.28
C VAL A 128 -0.98 10.50 -1.68
N GLY A 129 0.15 10.27 -2.32
CA GLY A 129 0.72 8.94 -2.52
C GLY A 129 2.02 8.78 -1.76
N ALA A 130 2.26 7.59 -1.18
CA ALA A 130 3.47 7.27 -0.43
C ALA A 130 4.30 6.20 -1.18
N ILE A 131 5.51 6.56 -1.57
CA ILE A 131 6.50 5.66 -2.17
C ILE A 131 7.54 5.28 -1.12
N SER A 132 7.99 4.02 -1.13
CA SER A 132 9.05 3.53 -0.26
C SER A 132 10.34 3.30 -1.03
N PHE A 133 11.45 3.69 -0.42
CA PHE A 133 12.82 3.39 -0.88
C PHE A 133 13.57 2.48 0.11
N ASN A 134 12.82 1.64 0.85
CA ASN A 134 13.43 0.66 1.73
C ASN A 134 14.33 -0.31 0.95
N GLY A 135 15.26 -0.98 1.65
CA GLY A 135 16.31 -1.82 1.05
C GLY A 135 15.83 -2.91 0.10
N ASN A 136 14.61 -3.42 0.30
CA ASN A 136 14.03 -4.50 -0.51
C ASN A 136 13.07 -4.04 -1.62
N LYS A 137 12.91 -2.74 -1.84
CA LYS A 137 12.01 -2.21 -2.88
C LYS A 137 12.63 -2.27 -4.28
N THR A 138 11.85 -1.97 -5.31
CA THR A 138 12.29 -2.00 -6.72
C THR A 138 13.52 -1.13 -6.95
N ILE A 139 13.56 0.03 -6.31
CA ILE A 139 14.76 0.86 -6.12
C ILE A 139 14.89 1.21 -4.64
N THR A 140 16.10 1.50 -4.20
CA THR A 140 16.38 1.77 -2.79
C THR A 140 17.28 2.99 -2.58
N THR A 141 17.09 3.65 -1.45
CA THR A 141 18.03 4.63 -0.91
C THR A 141 18.64 4.15 0.43
N GLY A 142 18.61 2.82 0.68
CA GLY A 142 18.94 2.23 1.97
C GLY A 142 17.80 2.33 2.99
N GLY A 143 17.01 3.36 2.92
CA GLY A 143 15.82 3.65 3.72
C GLY A 143 15.24 4.98 3.28
N GLY A 144 14.03 5.31 3.73
CA GLY A 144 13.32 6.53 3.35
C GLY A 144 12.15 6.28 2.39
N GLY A 145 11.59 7.36 1.89
CA GLY A 145 10.45 7.33 0.97
C GLY A 145 10.20 8.71 0.36
N MET A 146 9.13 8.80 -0.40
CA MET A 146 8.70 10.03 -1.04
C MET A 146 7.17 10.15 -0.95
N LEU A 147 6.69 11.36 -0.73
CA LEU A 147 5.28 11.69 -0.87
C LEU A 147 5.05 12.36 -2.22
N LEU A 148 3.99 11.96 -2.90
CA LEU A 148 3.54 12.50 -4.16
C LEU A 148 2.27 13.33 -3.94
N PHE A 149 2.24 14.51 -4.53
CA PHE A 149 1.13 15.46 -4.43
C PHE A 149 0.76 15.99 -5.80
N GLN A 150 -0.53 16.31 -6.00
CA GLN A 150 -1.00 17.12 -7.11
C GLN A 150 -1.17 18.59 -6.70
N ASP A 151 -1.38 18.84 -5.41
CA ASP A 151 -1.57 20.14 -4.81
C ASP A 151 -0.19 20.67 -4.34
N GLU A 152 0.28 21.73 -5.00
CA GLU A 152 1.58 22.33 -4.71
C GLU A 152 1.66 22.90 -3.29
N GLU A 153 0.57 23.49 -2.79
CA GLU A 153 0.54 24.08 -1.42
C GLU A 153 0.62 22.96 -0.36
N LEU A 154 -0.07 21.84 -0.58
CA LEU A 154 0.06 20.68 0.28
C LEU A 154 1.49 20.12 0.26
N GLY A 155 2.13 20.09 -0.91
CA GLY A 155 3.53 19.69 -1.07
C GLY A 155 4.50 20.61 -0.33
N LYS A 156 4.30 21.95 -0.39
CA LYS A 156 5.07 22.93 0.37
C LYS A 156 4.89 22.73 1.88
N PHE A 157 3.66 22.52 2.32
CA PHE A 157 3.36 22.26 3.73
C PHE A 157 3.98 20.93 4.20
N ALA A 158 3.94 19.88 3.39
CA ALA A 158 4.63 18.63 3.67
C ALA A 158 6.14 18.83 3.87
N LYS A 159 6.77 19.59 2.98
CA LYS A 159 8.19 19.93 3.09
C LYS A 159 8.47 20.71 4.36
N HIS A 160 7.63 21.66 4.71
CA HIS A 160 7.75 22.44 5.96
C HIS A 160 7.71 21.53 7.19
N LEU A 161 6.71 20.66 7.30
CA LEU A 161 6.58 19.72 8.41
C LEU A 161 7.75 18.71 8.48
N THR A 162 8.19 18.16 7.35
CA THR A 162 9.29 17.18 7.30
C THR A 162 10.67 17.77 7.52
N THR A 163 10.79 19.09 7.55
CA THR A 163 12.00 19.86 7.92
C THR A 163 11.84 20.58 9.24
N GLN A 164 11.16 19.96 10.20
CA GLN A 164 10.97 20.42 11.57
C GLN A 164 10.08 21.67 11.71
N ALA A 165 9.29 22.04 10.70
CA ALA A 165 8.41 23.21 10.69
C ALA A 165 9.15 24.53 11.09
N LYS A 166 10.38 24.68 10.58
CA LYS A 166 11.20 25.86 10.86
C LYS A 166 10.73 27.05 10.03
N VAL A 167 10.37 28.14 10.69
CA VAL A 167 10.03 29.41 10.05
C VAL A 167 11.31 30.07 9.54
N PRO A 168 11.37 30.51 8.27
CA PRO A 168 12.53 31.23 7.75
C PRO A 168 12.79 32.52 8.54
N HIS A 169 13.99 32.62 9.10
CA HIS A 169 14.45 33.81 9.80
C HIS A 169 15.97 33.98 9.65
N ARG A 170 16.46 35.22 9.65
CA ARG A 170 17.87 35.52 9.40
C ARG A 170 18.82 34.92 10.46
N TRP A 171 18.40 34.85 11.73
CA TRP A 171 19.21 34.29 12.83
C TRP A 171 18.40 33.57 13.91
N ALA A 172 17.06 33.68 13.97
CA ALA A 172 16.26 33.05 15.00
C ALA A 172 15.85 31.64 14.59
N PHE A 173 15.72 30.75 15.57
CA PHE A 173 15.19 29.40 15.43
C PHE A 173 13.76 29.40 15.97
N VAL A 174 12.80 29.61 15.09
CA VAL A 174 11.37 29.62 15.40
C VAL A 174 10.69 28.48 14.64
N HIS A 175 9.78 27.78 15.31
CA HIS A 175 9.01 26.67 14.76
C HIS A 175 7.54 26.96 15.04
N ASP A 176 6.67 26.78 14.05
CA ASP A 176 5.25 27.15 14.12
C ASP A 176 4.30 25.94 14.21
N HIS A 177 4.84 24.72 13.97
CA HIS A 177 4.10 23.47 14.06
C HIS A 177 4.95 22.39 14.75
N ILE A 178 4.31 21.28 15.16
CA ILE A 178 5.02 20.05 15.48
C ILE A 178 5.54 19.47 14.16
N GLY A 179 6.86 19.57 13.98
CA GLY A 179 7.55 19.12 12.78
C GLY A 179 8.33 17.83 13.00
N TYR A 180 8.85 17.28 11.91
CA TYR A 180 9.56 16.00 11.87
C TYR A 180 10.92 16.17 11.19
N ASN A 181 11.93 15.48 11.66
CA ASN A 181 13.23 15.42 11.00
C ASN A 181 13.24 14.26 9.99
N TYR A 182 12.45 14.40 8.91
CA TYR A 182 12.26 13.38 7.88
C TYR A 182 12.89 13.76 6.53
N ARG A 183 13.74 14.78 6.52
CA ARG A 183 14.48 15.15 5.32
C ARG A 183 15.44 14.03 4.92
N MET A 184 15.36 13.58 3.66
CA MET A 184 16.29 12.59 3.13
C MET A 184 17.72 13.14 3.13
N PRO A 185 18.70 12.42 3.72
CA PRO A 185 20.11 12.81 3.65
C PRO A 185 20.64 12.80 2.21
N ASN A 186 21.61 13.65 1.90
CA ASN A 186 22.17 13.80 0.55
C ASN A 186 22.77 12.51 0.01
N ILE A 187 23.41 11.69 0.85
CA ILE A 187 23.97 10.38 0.46
C ILE A 187 22.84 9.46 -0.03
N ASN A 188 21.74 9.36 0.70
CA ASN A 188 20.58 8.57 0.31
C ASN A 188 19.93 9.13 -0.96
N ALA A 189 19.83 10.45 -1.09
CA ALA A 189 19.28 11.10 -2.28
C ALA A 189 20.14 10.83 -3.53
N ALA A 190 21.47 10.89 -3.40
CA ALA A 190 22.40 10.57 -4.49
C ALA A 190 22.27 9.10 -4.95
N LEU A 191 22.17 8.17 -3.98
CA LEU A 191 21.86 6.76 -4.30
C LEU A 191 20.53 6.64 -5.03
N GLY A 192 19.50 7.38 -4.56
CA GLY A 192 18.18 7.42 -5.19
C GLY A 192 18.22 7.88 -6.65
N CYS A 193 18.99 8.94 -6.96
CA CYS A 193 19.18 9.38 -8.35
C CYS A 193 19.78 8.28 -9.23
N ALA A 194 20.88 7.64 -8.78
CA ALA A 194 21.50 6.55 -9.52
C ALA A 194 20.57 5.32 -9.69
N GLN A 195 19.73 5.04 -8.70
CA GLN A 195 18.73 3.96 -8.79
C GLN A 195 17.60 4.33 -9.75
N MET A 196 17.14 5.58 -9.76
CA MET A 196 16.09 6.07 -10.68
C MET A 196 16.52 5.98 -12.15
N GLU A 197 17.78 6.27 -12.46
CA GLU A 197 18.35 6.11 -13.81
C GLU A 197 18.23 4.67 -14.34
N ASN A 198 18.10 3.68 -13.44
CA ASN A 198 17.99 2.27 -13.76
C ASN A 198 16.56 1.70 -13.59
N LEU A 199 15.58 2.50 -13.17
CA LEU A 199 14.23 2.02 -12.84
C LEU A 199 13.60 1.23 -14.00
N ASP A 200 13.63 1.77 -15.22
CA ASP A 200 13.01 1.12 -16.38
C ASP A 200 13.67 -0.23 -16.69
N ARG A 201 14.98 -0.31 -16.56
CA ARG A 201 15.75 -1.56 -16.73
C ARG A 201 15.33 -2.60 -15.67
N TYR A 202 15.20 -2.18 -14.41
CA TYR A 202 14.80 -3.08 -13.32
C TYR A 202 13.36 -3.57 -13.51
N VAL A 203 12.44 -2.66 -13.84
CA VAL A 203 11.04 -3.03 -14.09
C VAL A 203 10.93 -3.98 -15.28
N SER A 204 11.64 -3.72 -16.39
CA SER A 204 11.65 -4.59 -17.56
C SER A 204 12.17 -5.99 -17.20
N ASN A 205 13.27 -6.10 -16.46
CA ASN A 205 13.82 -7.39 -16.03
C ASN A 205 12.87 -8.16 -15.09
N LYS A 206 12.19 -7.46 -14.17
CA LYS A 206 11.18 -8.07 -13.30
C LYS A 206 9.99 -8.61 -14.11
N ARG A 207 9.53 -7.84 -15.09
CA ARG A 207 8.43 -8.27 -15.99
C ARG A 207 8.82 -9.48 -16.85
N GLU A 208 10.05 -9.55 -17.35
CA GLU A 208 10.57 -10.75 -18.03
C GLU A 208 10.59 -11.97 -17.10
N THR A 209 10.96 -11.77 -15.84
CA THR A 209 10.92 -12.83 -14.82
C THR A 209 9.48 -13.30 -14.58
N ALA A 210 8.53 -12.36 -14.45
CA ALA A 210 7.11 -12.66 -14.29
C ALA A 210 6.56 -13.45 -15.49
N GLU A 211 6.93 -13.06 -16.73
CA GLU A 211 6.49 -13.76 -17.94
C GLU A 211 6.99 -15.21 -17.99
N ARG A 212 8.26 -15.44 -17.61
CA ARG A 212 8.82 -16.82 -17.50
C ARG A 212 8.09 -17.64 -16.45
N TYR A 213 7.73 -17.06 -15.31
CA TYR A 213 6.94 -17.75 -14.29
C TYR A 213 5.51 -18.03 -14.79
N ARG A 214 4.87 -17.08 -15.45
CA ARG A 214 3.55 -17.27 -16.05
C ARG A 214 3.52 -18.43 -17.03
N GLU A 215 4.51 -18.49 -17.94
CA GLU A 215 4.66 -19.59 -18.89
C GLU A 215 4.89 -20.94 -18.17
N PHE A 216 5.82 -20.98 -17.22
CA PHE A 216 6.15 -22.20 -16.47
C PHE A 216 4.91 -22.73 -15.70
N PHE A 217 4.25 -21.89 -14.93
CA PHE A 217 3.12 -22.29 -14.10
C PHE A 217 1.85 -22.58 -14.92
N SER A 218 1.73 -22.09 -16.15
CA SER A 218 0.59 -22.40 -17.02
C SER A 218 0.44 -23.90 -17.32
N HIS A 219 1.50 -24.68 -17.15
CA HIS A 219 1.55 -26.12 -17.37
C HIS A 219 1.43 -26.94 -16.08
N ILE A 220 1.33 -26.30 -14.91
CA ILE A 220 1.29 -26.97 -13.62
C ILE A 220 -0.14 -26.94 -13.08
N PRO A 221 -0.81 -28.10 -12.94
CA PRO A 221 -2.15 -28.15 -12.35
C PRO A 221 -2.17 -27.62 -10.92
N ASP A 222 -3.29 -27.03 -10.53
CA ASP A 222 -3.54 -26.54 -9.15
C ASP A 222 -2.59 -25.44 -8.66
N VAL A 223 -1.83 -24.79 -9.56
CA VAL A 223 -0.99 -23.63 -9.28
C VAL A 223 -1.31 -22.53 -10.29
N GLU A 224 -1.72 -21.37 -9.82
CA GLU A 224 -2.01 -20.21 -10.65
C GLU A 224 -0.98 -19.10 -10.39
N PHE A 225 -0.34 -18.61 -11.43
CA PHE A 225 0.56 -17.45 -11.31
C PHE A 225 -0.26 -16.16 -11.20
N VAL A 226 0.03 -15.31 -10.20
CA VAL A 226 -0.63 -14.03 -10.02
C VAL A 226 -0.17 -13.06 -11.11
N VAL A 227 -1.06 -12.74 -12.02
CA VAL A 227 -0.80 -11.81 -13.14
C VAL A 227 -1.22 -10.39 -12.81
N GLU A 228 -0.66 -9.42 -13.54
CA GLU A 228 -1.10 -8.03 -13.42
C GLU A 228 -2.59 -7.86 -13.76
N PRO A 229 -3.32 -7.02 -13.02
CA PRO A 229 -4.74 -6.78 -13.27
C PRO A 229 -5.01 -6.11 -14.63
N ALA A 230 -6.25 -6.20 -15.10
CA ALA A 230 -6.69 -5.53 -16.32
C ALA A 230 -6.42 -4.01 -16.27
N ASN A 231 -6.09 -3.42 -17.41
CA ASN A 231 -5.75 -2.00 -17.56
C ASN A 231 -4.54 -1.53 -16.72
N SER A 232 -3.71 -2.47 -16.28
CA SER A 232 -2.54 -2.22 -15.45
C SER A 232 -1.24 -2.55 -16.17
N ARG A 233 -0.17 -1.89 -15.76
CA ARG A 233 1.22 -2.27 -16.02
C ARG A 233 1.93 -2.36 -14.68
N SER A 234 2.07 -3.57 -14.15
CA SER A 234 2.71 -3.82 -12.85
C SER A 234 4.24 -3.79 -12.98
N ASN A 235 4.91 -3.34 -11.92
CA ASN A 235 6.36 -3.49 -11.77
C ASN A 235 6.78 -4.90 -11.30
N TYR A 236 5.83 -5.75 -10.90
CA TYR A 236 6.08 -7.07 -10.30
C TYR A 236 7.13 -7.00 -9.19
N TRP A 237 6.93 -6.09 -8.23
CA TRP A 237 7.83 -5.99 -7.07
C TRP A 237 8.02 -7.35 -6.40
N LEU A 238 6.93 -8.09 -6.19
CA LEU A 238 6.97 -9.52 -5.88
C LEU A 238 6.14 -10.31 -6.90
N ASN A 239 6.68 -11.47 -7.29
CA ASN A 239 5.92 -12.50 -7.98
C ASN A 239 5.26 -13.40 -6.96
N ALA A 240 4.08 -13.91 -7.27
CA ALA A 240 3.34 -14.78 -6.39
C ALA A 240 2.61 -15.87 -7.19
N VAL A 241 2.32 -16.98 -6.50
CA VAL A 241 1.45 -18.04 -6.98
C VAL A 241 0.30 -18.26 -6.01
N LEU A 242 -0.83 -18.68 -6.53
CA LEU A 242 -1.98 -19.17 -5.77
C LEU A 242 -1.98 -20.69 -5.81
N LEU A 243 -1.96 -21.30 -4.65
CA LEU A 243 -2.08 -22.75 -4.47
C LEU A 243 -3.55 -23.11 -4.24
N LYS A 244 -3.89 -24.37 -4.38
CA LYS A 244 -5.25 -24.89 -4.26
C LYS A 244 -5.89 -24.57 -2.89
N ASP A 245 -5.15 -24.75 -1.82
CA ASP A 245 -5.60 -24.56 -0.44
C ASP A 245 -4.42 -24.35 0.51
N ARG A 246 -4.70 -24.11 1.80
CA ARG A 246 -3.68 -23.91 2.84
C ARG A 246 -2.72 -25.10 2.98
N ARG A 247 -3.18 -26.34 2.80
CA ARG A 247 -2.32 -27.53 2.88
C ARG A 247 -1.31 -27.53 1.74
N ALA A 248 -1.76 -27.26 0.53
CA ALA A 248 -0.88 -27.13 -0.63
C ALA A 248 0.12 -25.98 -0.46
N GLN A 249 -0.34 -24.84 0.11
CA GLN A 249 0.52 -23.70 0.44
C GLN A 249 1.63 -24.11 1.40
N GLN A 250 1.30 -24.76 2.51
CA GLN A 250 2.29 -25.20 3.50
C GLN A 250 3.28 -26.19 2.89
N SER A 251 2.80 -27.23 2.17
CA SER A 251 3.68 -28.21 1.51
C SER A 251 4.62 -27.55 0.49
N PHE A 252 4.12 -26.56 -0.25
CA PHE A 252 4.94 -25.81 -1.21
C PHE A 252 6.03 -24.99 -0.50
N LEU A 253 5.68 -24.29 0.57
CA LEU A 253 6.62 -23.51 1.39
C LEU A 253 7.72 -24.40 2.00
N GLU A 254 7.34 -25.54 2.60
CA GLU A 254 8.28 -26.49 3.18
C GLU A 254 9.22 -27.03 2.10
N TYR A 255 8.68 -27.59 1.02
CA TYR A 255 9.46 -28.19 -0.06
C TYR A 255 10.45 -27.20 -0.68
N THR A 256 10.00 -26.00 -1.05
CA THR A 256 10.86 -25.04 -1.73
C THR A 256 11.97 -24.51 -0.83
N ASN A 257 11.67 -24.20 0.45
CA ASN A 257 12.68 -23.72 1.38
C ASN A 257 13.69 -24.83 1.75
N ASP A 258 13.27 -26.07 1.90
CA ASP A 258 14.16 -27.21 2.14
C ASP A 258 15.11 -27.48 0.96
N HIS A 259 14.68 -27.11 -0.26
CA HIS A 259 15.52 -27.21 -1.46
C HIS A 259 16.27 -25.91 -1.82
N GLY A 260 16.36 -24.95 -0.87
CA GLY A 260 17.14 -23.73 -1.02
C GLY A 260 16.48 -22.64 -1.89
N VAL A 261 15.19 -22.81 -2.24
CA VAL A 261 14.41 -21.78 -2.94
C VAL A 261 13.62 -21.00 -1.93
N MET A 262 14.02 -19.75 -1.67
CA MET A 262 13.37 -18.89 -0.68
C MET A 262 11.98 -18.47 -1.14
N THR A 263 10.95 -19.03 -0.56
CA THR A 263 9.56 -18.63 -0.71
C THR A 263 8.98 -18.16 0.61
N ARG A 264 7.94 -17.35 0.58
CA ARG A 264 7.27 -16.81 1.77
C ARG A 264 5.76 -16.81 1.57
N PRO A 265 4.96 -17.09 2.61
CA PRO A 265 3.54 -16.79 2.58
C PRO A 265 3.34 -15.27 2.48
N VAL A 266 2.14 -14.84 2.12
CA VAL A 266 1.75 -13.45 2.34
C VAL A 266 1.73 -13.15 3.86
N TRP A 267 1.74 -11.89 4.22
CA TRP A 267 1.78 -11.46 5.63
C TRP A 267 0.59 -12.02 6.43
N GLU A 268 0.81 -12.24 7.73
CA GLU A 268 -0.30 -12.47 8.66
C GLU A 268 -1.30 -11.33 8.56
N LEU A 269 -2.59 -11.64 8.49
CA LEU A 269 -3.64 -10.64 8.34
C LEU A 269 -3.65 -9.67 9.52
N MET A 270 -3.70 -8.38 9.24
CA MET A 270 -3.57 -7.34 10.26
C MET A 270 -4.61 -7.44 11.38
N ASN A 271 -5.85 -7.81 11.05
CA ASN A 271 -6.93 -7.98 12.04
C ASN A 271 -6.71 -9.16 13.00
N ARG A 272 -5.76 -10.06 12.72
CA ARG A 272 -5.39 -11.18 13.62
C ARG A 272 -4.29 -10.82 14.61
N LEU A 273 -3.53 -9.76 14.32
CA LEU A 273 -2.48 -9.29 15.21
C LEU A 273 -3.08 -8.71 16.49
N GLU A 274 -2.42 -8.97 17.63
CA GLU A 274 -2.93 -8.61 18.96
C GLU A 274 -3.37 -7.15 19.07
N MET A 275 -2.56 -6.22 18.54
CA MET A 275 -2.81 -4.78 18.61
C MET A 275 -4.00 -4.31 17.75
N PHE A 276 -4.45 -5.13 16.79
CA PHE A 276 -5.54 -4.79 15.85
C PHE A 276 -6.76 -5.73 15.96
N ARG A 277 -6.72 -6.71 16.86
CA ARG A 277 -7.76 -7.74 17.00
C ARG A 277 -9.16 -7.17 17.29
N GLY A 278 -9.23 -5.99 17.89
CA GLY A 278 -10.50 -5.29 18.18
C GLY A 278 -11.00 -4.35 17.08
N CYS A 279 -10.26 -4.24 15.98
CA CYS A 279 -10.63 -3.34 14.87
C CYS A 279 -11.82 -3.91 14.07
N GLU A 280 -12.63 -3.01 13.51
CA GLU A 280 -13.82 -3.37 12.74
C GLU A 280 -13.44 -3.97 11.39
N THR A 281 -14.23 -4.97 10.93
CA THR A 281 -14.05 -5.65 9.64
C THR A 281 -15.40 -5.88 8.96
N ASP A 282 -15.38 -6.16 7.64
CA ASP A 282 -16.55 -6.55 6.85
C ASP A 282 -16.71 -8.06 6.63
N GLY A 283 -15.91 -8.88 7.35
CA GLY A 283 -15.88 -10.34 7.21
C GLY A 283 -14.67 -10.87 6.45
N LEU A 284 -14.05 -10.11 5.53
CA LEU A 284 -12.76 -10.38 4.88
C LEU A 284 -12.70 -11.73 4.12
N GLU A 285 -13.75 -12.11 3.40
CA GLU A 285 -13.87 -13.42 2.73
C GLU A 285 -12.77 -13.64 1.69
N ASN A 286 -12.55 -12.68 0.78
CA ASN A 286 -11.51 -12.77 -0.22
C ASN A 286 -10.11 -12.67 0.39
N THR A 287 -9.95 -11.81 1.38
CA THR A 287 -8.71 -11.62 2.13
C THR A 287 -8.24 -12.93 2.76
N VAL A 288 -9.12 -13.65 3.46
CA VAL A 288 -8.82 -14.96 4.07
C VAL A 288 -8.55 -16.01 3.00
N TRP A 289 -9.37 -16.05 1.94
CA TRP A 289 -9.17 -17.00 0.84
C TRP A 289 -7.80 -16.83 0.17
N LEU A 290 -7.36 -15.58 -0.04
CA LEU A 290 -6.06 -15.28 -0.64
C LEU A 290 -4.90 -15.62 0.32
N GLU A 291 -5.00 -15.24 1.59
CA GLU A 291 -3.97 -15.53 2.60
C GLU A 291 -3.68 -17.02 2.73
N GLU A 292 -4.71 -17.86 2.60
CA GLU A 292 -4.56 -19.29 2.65
C GLU A 292 -3.88 -19.92 1.42
N ARG A 293 -3.66 -19.15 0.35
CA ARG A 293 -3.23 -19.69 -0.97
C ARG A 293 -2.01 -19.01 -1.55
N ILE A 294 -1.79 -17.73 -1.24
CA ILE A 294 -0.69 -16.96 -1.84
C ILE A 294 0.66 -17.39 -1.27
N VAL A 295 1.62 -17.59 -2.17
CA VAL A 295 3.04 -17.72 -1.85
C VAL A 295 3.85 -16.80 -2.75
N ASN A 296 4.66 -15.95 -2.13
CA ASN A 296 5.65 -15.15 -2.85
C ASN A 296 6.86 -16.03 -3.23
N ILE A 297 7.29 -15.88 -4.48
CA ILE A 297 8.42 -16.60 -5.07
C ILE A 297 9.54 -15.63 -5.42
N PRO A 298 10.79 -16.11 -5.72
CA PRO A 298 11.93 -15.25 -5.97
C PRO A 298 11.64 -14.18 -7.03
N SER A 299 11.93 -12.91 -6.70
CA SER A 299 11.51 -11.75 -7.51
C SER A 299 12.62 -10.72 -7.71
N SER A 300 13.86 -11.03 -7.35
CA SER A 300 14.99 -10.11 -7.50
C SER A 300 15.29 -9.83 -8.98
N VAL A 301 15.80 -8.62 -9.23
CA VAL A 301 16.38 -8.29 -10.55
C VAL A 301 17.56 -9.21 -10.81
N ARG A 302 17.66 -9.75 -12.02
CA ARG A 302 18.79 -10.55 -12.49
C ARG A 302 19.74 -9.63 -13.26
N LEU A 303 20.94 -9.46 -12.74
CA LEU A 303 22.01 -8.64 -13.34
C LEU A 303 22.78 -9.43 -14.40
#